data_ce08ca29f60261e6ca58b703e70ad0a1
#
_entry.id   ce08ca29f60261e6ca58b703e70ad0a1
#
_cell.length_a   1.000
_cell.length_b   1.000
_cell.length_c   1.000
_cell.angle_alpha   90.00
_cell.angle_beta   90.00
_cell.angle_gamma   90.00
#
_symmetry.space_group_name_H-M   'P 1'
#
loop_
_entity.id
_entity.type
_entity.pdbx_description
1 polymer ?
#
loop_
_entity_poly.entity_id
_entity_poly.type
_entity_poly.pdbx_seq_one_letter_code
_entity_poly.pdbx_strand_id
1 'polypeptide(L)'
;MENMPKTSARLLSMLSLLQARRDWPGALLAERLDISPRTVRRDVDRLRELGYPIATIKGPDGGYRLDAGSELPPLLFDDDQAVALAVALQIATTSGAGIEEAAMRALHTVRQVMPSRLRRRIDTLRVTAVESPASRSEPRVDGDVLLALGAAVHAREVLRFDYADARRRAEPHHLVTWHGRWYLVAWDLDRADWRTFRADRISPRTPTGPRFTPRELPVPDVAAFVASRFRGASESGEWPCRGEVVLDLPAATVSHYVRDGVVEELGPDRCRLVLGSWSWAGLAASIGRFDADIEVVGPPELREAFAVLARRYAKAAR
;
A
#
# COMPACT_ATOMS: atom_id res chain seq x y z
N MET A 1 19.82 -18.18 -45.52
CA MET A 1 18.62 -17.84 -44.75
C MET A 1 18.71 -18.24 -43.26
N GLU A 2 19.92 -18.29 -42.68
CA GLU A 2 20.18 -18.85 -41.34
C GLU A 2 20.30 -17.82 -40.20
N ASN A 3 20.00 -16.55 -40.46
CA ASN A 3 20.32 -15.47 -39.54
C ASN A 3 19.11 -14.77 -38.86
N MET A 4 17.86 -15.13 -39.20
CA MET A 4 16.68 -14.47 -38.59
C MET A 4 16.43 -14.85 -37.12
N PRO A 5 16.51 -16.13 -36.69
CA PRO A 5 16.27 -16.49 -35.27
C PRO A 5 17.29 -15.84 -34.33
N LYS A 6 18.57 -15.82 -34.73
CA LYS A 6 19.65 -15.20 -33.93
C LYS A 6 19.49 -13.69 -33.77
N THR A 7 19.03 -12.98 -34.82
CA THR A 7 18.82 -11.52 -34.74
C THR A 7 17.63 -11.19 -33.85
N SER A 8 16.51 -11.87 -33.97
CA SER A 8 15.34 -11.62 -33.12
C SER A 8 15.62 -11.93 -31.64
N ALA A 9 16.28 -13.06 -31.35
CA ALA A 9 16.69 -13.40 -29.99
C ALA A 9 17.64 -12.34 -29.40
N ARG A 10 18.57 -11.82 -30.20
CA ARG A 10 19.47 -10.76 -29.79
C ARG A 10 18.78 -9.44 -29.51
N LEU A 11 17.81 -9.04 -30.34
CA LEU A 11 16.99 -7.84 -30.12
C LEU A 11 16.20 -7.95 -28.81
N LEU A 12 15.61 -9.10 -28.52
CA LEU A 12 14.91 -9.35 -27.25
C LEU A 12 15.88 -9.29 -26.05
N SER A 13 17.09 -9.88 -26.17
CA SER A 13 18.11 -9.78 -25.14
C SER A 13 18.57 -8.33 -24.89
N MET A 14 18.75 -7.55 -25.96
CA MET A 14 19.09 -6.14 -25.87
C MET A 14 17.99 -5.35 -25.17
N LEU A 15 16.73 -5.60 -25.51
CA LEU A 15 15.58 -4.96 -24.88
C LEU A 15 15.49 -5.29 -23.39
N SER A 16 15.68 -6.56 -23.01
CA SER A 16 15.72 -6.98 -21.62
C SER A 16 16.82 -6.25 -20.82
N LEU A 17 18.02 -6.09 -21.40
CA LEU A 17 19.09 -5.30 -20.78
C LEU A 17 18.66 -3.83 -20.59
N LEU A 18 18.11 -3.20 -21.64
CA LEU A 18 17.66 -1.81 -21.58
C LEU A 18 16.52 -1.58 -20.58
N GLN A 19 15.70 -2.57 -20.32
CA GLN A 19 14.63 -2.53 -19.29
C GLN A 19 15.18 -2.72 -17.87
N ALA A 20 16.25 -3.52 -17.71
CA ALA A 20 16.81 -3.82 -16.39
C ALA A 20 17.61 -2.66 -15.77
N ARG A 21 18.16 -1.76 -16.57
CA ARG A 21 18.95 -0.63 -16.11
C ARG A 21 18.68 0.60 -16.97
N ARG A 22 18.63 1.78 -16.34
CA ARG A 22 18.30 3.04 -17.01
C ARG A 22 19.30 3.43 -18.10
N ASP A 23 20.60 3.37 -17.82
CA ASP A 23 21.67 3.84 -18.72
C ASP A 23 22.63 2.69 -19.04
N TRP A 24 22.86 2.45 -20.31
CA TRP A 24 23.76 1.43 -20.80
C TRP A 24 24.85 2.02 -21.69
N PRO A 25 26.14 1.99 -21.27
CA PRO A 25 27.25 2.30 -22.14
C PRO A 25 27.24 1.38 -23.36
N GLY A 26 27.45 1.95 -24.54
CA GLY A 26 27.41 1.19 -25.80
C GLY A 26 28.44 0.06 -25.85
N ALA A 27 29.63 0.27 -25.27
CA ALA A 27 30.68 -0.75 -25.16
C ALA A 27 30.23 -1.93 -24.29
N LEU A 28 29.57 -1.66 -23.15
CA LEU A 28 29.09 -2.72 -22.25
C LEU A 28 27.95 -3.52 -22.88
N LEU A 29 27.06 -2.90 -23.67
CA LEU A 29 26.06 -3.62 -24.46
C LEU A 29 26.71 -4.54 -25.50
N ALA A 30 27.76 -4.05 -26.17
CA ALA A 30 28.50 -4.84 -27.14
C ALA A 30 29.15 -6.08 -26.50
N GLU A 31 29.77 -5.89 -25.35
CA GLU A 31 30.37 -6.97 -24.55
C GLU A 31 29.33 -8.00 -24.08
N ARG A 32 28.24 -7.53 -23.45
CA ARG A 32 27.19 -8.40 -22.88
C ARG A 32 26.45 -9.23 -23.91
N LEU A 33 26.32 -8.70 -25.15
CA LEU A 33 25.63 -9.37 -26.25
C LEU A 33 26.58 -10.09 -27.19
N ASP A 34 27.88 -10.03 -26.93
CA ASP A 34 28.95 -10.58 -27.77
C ASP A 34 28.84 -10.13 -29.24
N ILE A 35 28.72 -8.80 -29.45
CA ILE A 35 28.57 -8.20 -30.76
C ILE A 35 29.43 -6.93 -30.90
N SER A 36 29.65 -6.51 -32.15
CA SER A 36 30.36 -5.25 -32.41
C SER A 36 29.52 -4.01 -32.01
N PRO A 37 30.17 -2.88 -31.67
CA PRO A 37 29.50 -1.60 -31.43
C PRO A 37 28.64 -1.13 -32.65
N ARG A 38 29.05 -1.48 -33.85
CA ARG A 38 28.28 -1.24 -35.09
C ARG A 38 26.97 -2.04 -35.09
N THR A 39 27.00 -3.28 -34.61
CA THR A 39 25.81 -4.14 -34.51
C THR A 39 24.86 -3.60 -33.43
N VAL A 40 25.41 -3.15 -32.27
CA VAL A 40 24.60 -2.50 -31.24
C VAL A 40 23.80 -1.34 -31.81
N ARG A 41 24.48 -0.44 -32.54
CA ARG A 41 23.79 0.72 -33.18
C ARG A 41 22.67 0.29 -34.10
N ARG A 42 22.94 -0.68 -34.98
CA ARG A 42 21.95 -1.18 -35.94
C ARG A 42 20.77 -1.84 -35.23
N ASP A 43 21.00 -2.57 -34.14
CA ASP A 43 19.94 -3.23 -33.38
C ASP A 43 19.13 -2.22 -32.58
N VAL A 44 19.74 -1.16 -32.05
CA VAL A 44 19.01 -0.03 -31.44
C VAL A 44 18.12 0.66 -32.46
N ASP A 45 18.61 0.91 -33.67
CA ASP A 45 17.80 1.55 -34.71
C ASP A 45 16.60 0.68 -35.10
N ARG A 46 16.78 -0.64 -35.16
CA ARG A 46 15.65 -1.59 -35.38
C ARG A 46 14.63 -1.60 -34.23
N LEU A 47 15.09 -1.50 -32.98
CA LEU A 47 14.17 -1.39 -31.84
C LEU A 47 13.40 -0.06 -31.89
N ARG A 48 14.01 1.02 -32.35
CA ARG A 48 13.32 2.30 -32.60
C ARG A 48 12.25 2.19 -33.68
N GLU A 49 12.57 1.50 -34.78
CA GLU A 49 11.59 1.21 -35.85
C GLU A 49 10.40 0.37 -35.33
N LEU A 50 10.62 -0.46 -34.32
CA LEU A 50 9.58 -1.23 -33.61
C LEU A 50 8.82 -0.42 -32.55
N GLY A 51 9.09 0.88 -32.42
CA GLY A 51 8.37 1.79 -31.52
C GLY A 51 8.98 1.94 -30.12
N TYR A 52 10.17 1.37 -29.85
CA TYR A 52 10.82 1.56 -28.55
C TYR A 52 11.50 2.92 -28.47
N PRO A 53 11.19 3.77 -27.48
CA PRO A 53 11.77 5.11 -27.32
C PRO A 53 13.18 5.01 -26.73
N ILE A 54 14.18 4.70 -27.56
CA ILE A 54 15.57 4.57 -27.12
C ILE A 54 16.32 5.85 -27.41
N ALA A 55 16.74 6.58 -26.38
CA ALA A 55 17.59 7.75 -26.48
C ALA A 55 19.08 7.37 -26.57
N THR A 56 19.85 8.23 -27.23
CA THR A 56 21.32 8.13 -27.28
C THR A 56 21.92 9.08 -26.25
N ILE A 57 22.76 8.58 -25.36
CA ILE A 57 23.55 9.36 -24.41
C ILE A 57 24.87 9.72 -25.05
N LYS A 58 25.19 11.03 -25.13
CA LYS A 58 26.45 11.53 -25.65
C LYS A 58 27.52 11.59 -24.55
N GLY A 59 28.79 11.44 -24.91
CA GLY A 59 29.94 11.56 -24.00
C GLY A 59 30.99 10.48 -24.21
N PRO A 60 32.08 10.50 -23.43
CA PRO A 60 33.14 9.49 -23.52
C PRO A 60 32.65 8.06 -23.31
N ASP A 61 31.69 7.89 -22.40
CA ASP A 61 31.01 6.62 -22.12
C ASP A 61 29.62 6.60 -22.76
N GLY A 62 29.47 7.17 -23.95
CA GLY A 62 28.21 7.29 -24.68
C GLY A 62 27.48 5.96 -24.81
N GLY A 63 26.15 6.01 -24.70
CA GLY A 63 25.34 4.80 -24.63
C GLY A 63 23.88 5.00 -25.02
N TYR A 64 23.06 4.14 -24.48
CA TYR A 64 21.64 4.06 -24.79
C TYR A 64 20.79 3.98 -23.51
N ARG A 65 19.60 4.55 -23.60
CA ARG A 65 18.58 4.56 -22.56
C ARG A 65 17.23 4.26 -23.17
N LEU A 66 16.45 3.40 -22.53
CA LEU A 66 15.04 3.28 -22.83
C LEU A 66 14.30 4.40 -22.07
N ASP A 67 13.75 5.37 -22.78
CA ASP A 67 13.00 6.47 -22.21
C ASP A 67 11.51 6.12 -22.03
N ALA A 68 10.83 6.89 -21.19
CA ALA A 68 9.38 6.81 -21.09
C ALA A 68 8.75 7.44 -22.37
N GLY A 69 8.03 6.63 -23.13
CA GLY A 69 7.22 7.12 -24.25
C GLY A 69 5.84 7.61 -23.80
N SER A 70 5.01 8.04 -24.78
CA SER A 70 3.60 8.37 -24.53
C SER A 70 2.74 7.15 -24.21
N GLU A 71 3.18 5.98 -24.61
CA GLU A 71 2.53 4.69 -24.35
C GLU A 71 3.52 3.72 -23.72
N LEU A 72 3.00 2.74 -22.97
CA LEU A 72 3.83 1.68 -22.42
C LEU A 72 4.28 0.74 -23.54
N PRO A 73 5.60 0.65 -23.85
CA PRO A 73 6.08 -0.26 -24.88
C PRO A 73 5.88 -1.72 -24.47
N PRO A 74 5.92 -2.68 -25.42
CA PRO A 74 5.90 -4.09 -25.08
C PRO A 74 6.99 -4.42 -24.05
N LEU A 75 6.60 -5.02 -22.91
CA LEU A 75 7.51 -5.39 -21.83
C LEU A 75 7.84 -6.88 -21.91
N LEU A 76 9.11 -7.20 -21.65
CA LEU A 76 9.57 -8.58 -21.48
C LEU A 76 9.68 -8.85 -19.98
N PHE A 77 8.94 -9.85 -19.51
CA PHE A 77 9.01 -10.36 -18.15
C PHE A 77 9.67 -11.71 -18.15
N ASP A 78 10.53 -11.98 -17.17
CA ASP A 78 10.96 -13.31 -16.83
C ASP A 78 9.82 -14.08 -16.13
N ASP A 79 10.05 -15.36 -15.87
CA ASP A 79 9.04 -16.25 -15.30
C ASP A 79 8.54 -15.78 -13.92
N ASP A 80 9.44 -15.32 -13.06
CA ASP A 80 9.10 -14.90 -11.70
C ASP A 80 8.40 -13.54 -11.71
N GLN A 81 8.82 -12.62 -12.57
CA GLN A 81 8.15 -11.34 -12.80
C GLN A 81 6.73 -11.53 -13.34
N ALA A 82 6.55 -12.45 -14.30
CA ALA A 82 5.24 -12.75 -14.87
C ALA A 82 4.28 -13.34 -13.81
N VAL A 83 4.78 -14.24 -12.95
CA VAL A 83 4.01 -14.81 -11.84
C VAL A 83 3.68 -13.72 -10.81
N ALA A 84 4.65 -12.92 -10.40
CA ALA A 84 4.44 -11.83 -9.44
C ALA A 84 3.42 -10.81 -9.94
N LEU A 85 3.50 -10.41 -11.23
CA LEU A 85 2.54 -9.51 -11.85
C LEU A 85 1.11 -10.09 -11.82
N ALA A 86 0.96 -11.36 -12.20
CA ALA A 86 -0.35 -12.00 -12.20
C ALA A 86 -0.96 -12.13 -10.80
N VAL A 87 -0.14 -12.44 -9.78
CA VAL A 87 -0.57 -12.49 -8.39
C VAL A 87 -0.97 -11.09 -7.89
N ALA A 88 -0.16 -10.07 -8.19
CA ALA A 88 -0.47 -8.68 -7.82
C ALA A 88 -1.79 -8.20 -8.46
N LEU A 89 -2.00 -8.49 -9.75
CA LEU A 89 -3.25 -8.17 -10.44
C LEU A 89 -4.44 -8.94 -9.83
N GLN A 90 -4.27 -10.20 -9.45
CA GLN A 90 -5.31 -10.97 -8.78
C GLN A 90 -5.70 -10.38 -7.42
N ILE A 91 -4.74 -9.90 -6.63
CA ILE A 91 -5.01 -9.17 -5.37
C ILE A 91 -5.73 -7.85 -5.68
N ALA A 92 -5.29 -7.14 -6.72
CA ALA A 92 -5.87 -5.86 -7.11
C ALA A 92 -7.36 -5.97 -7.53
N THR A 93 -7.83 -7.12 -8.04
CA THR A 93 -9.25 -7.32 -8.38
C THR A 93 -10.18 -7.27 -7.17
N THR A 94 -9.64 -7.30 -5.96
CA THR A 94 -10.40 -7.28 -4.69
C THR A 94 -9.98 -6.15 -3.75
N SER A 95 -9.18 -5.18 -4.25
CA SER A 95 -8.53 -4.18 -3.40
C SER A 95 -9.44 -3.05 -2.89
N GLY A 96 -10.62 -2.86 -3.49
CA GLY A 96 -11.48 -1.71 -3.20
C GLY A 96 -10.92 -0.36 -3.67
N ALA A 97 -9.91 -0.38 -4.55
CA ALA A 97 -9.20 0.81 -5.01
C ALA A 97 -9.79 1.45 -6.28
N GLY A 98 -10.94 0.95 -6.78
CA GLY A 98 -11.55 1.43 -8.03
C GLY A 98 -10.80 1.03 -9.30
N ILE A 99 -9.83 0.12 -9.20
CA ILE A 99 -9.03 -0.40 -10.32
C ILE A 99 -9.36 -1.86 -10.67
N GLU A 100 -10.35 -2.45 -10.01
CA GLU A 100 -10.66 -3.89 -10.08
C GLU A 100 -10.93 -4.35 -11.50
N GLU A 101 -11.72 -3.59 -12.25
CA GLU A 101 -12.06 -3.92 -13.65
C GLU A 101 -10.84 -3.84 -14.57
N ALA A 102 -10.00 -2.81 -14.40
CA ALA A 102 -8.75 -2.67 -15.14
C ALA A 102 -7.76 -3.79 -14.78
N ALA A 103 -7.65 -4.13 -13.49
CA ALA A 103 -6.83 -5.23 -13.03
C ALA A 103 -7.30 -6.57 -13.57
N MET A 104 -8.61 -6.80 -13.65
CA MET A 104 -9.18 -8.02 -14.23
C MET A 104 -8.87 -8.14 -15.74
N ARG A 105 -9.03 -7.04 -16.51
CA ARG A 105 -8.66 -7.03 -17.92
C ARG A 105 -7.17 -7.28 -18.11
N ALA A 106 -6.31 -6.62 -17.33
CA ALA A 106 -4.86 -6.82 -17.40
C ALA A 106 -4.47 -8.26 -17.02
N LEU A 107 -5.05 -8.82 -15.97
CA LEU A 107 -4.84 -10.21 -15.55
C LEU A 107 -5.24 -11.19 -16.67
N HIS A 108 -6.37 -10.97 -17.30
CA HIS A 108 -6.82 -11.78 -18.45
C HIS A 108 -5.78 -11.75 -19.57
N THR A 109 -5.32 -10.56 -19.96
CA THR A 109 -4.31 -10.38 -21.03
C THR A 109 -3.01 -11.10 -20.68
N VAL A 110 -2.49 -10.92 -19.46
CA VAL A 110 -1.27 -11.59 -19.00
C VAL A 110 -1.42 -13.11 -19.02
N ARG A 111 -2.54 -13.63 -18.52
CA ARG A 111 -2.81 -15.09 -18.50
C ARG A 111 -2.93 -15.67 -19.91
N GLN A 112 -3.47 -14.93 -20.85
CA GLN A 112 -3.65 -15.38 -22.24
C GLN A 112 -2.31 -15.64 -22.94
N VAL A 113 -1.31 -14.76 -22.72
CA VAL A 113 0.03 -14.88 -23.34
C VAL A 113 1.00 -15.73 -22.52
N MET A 114 0.64 -16.07 -21.27
CA MET A 114 1.52 -16.80 -20.34
C MET A 114 1.67 -18.28 -20.73
N PRO A 115 2.89 -18.87 -20.68
CA PRO A 115 3.11 -20.29 -20.86
C PRO A 115 2.29 -21.16 -19.91
N SER A 116 1.84 -22.34 -20.36
CA SER A 116 0.97 -23.23 -19.59
C SER A 116 1.58 -23.66 -18.23
N ARG A 117 2.91 -23.79 -18.16
CA ARG A 117 3.63 -24.13 -16.91
C ARG A 117 3.46 -23.03 -15.84
N LEU A 118 3.49 -21.76 -16.23
CA LEU A 118 3.32 -20.65 -15.34
C LEU A 118 1.86 -20.42 -14.94
N ARG A 119 0.92 -20.63 -15.91
CA ARG A 119 -0.52 -20.61 -15.59
C ARG A 119 -0.86 -21.60 -14.50
N ARG A 120 -0.36 -22.86 -14.56
CA ARG A 120 -0.57 -23.86 -13.50
C ARG A 120 -0.02 -23.39 -12.15
N ARG A 121 1.16 -22.73 -12.13
CA ARG A 121 1.76 -22.17 -10.91
C ARG A 121 0.87 -21.12 -10.27
N ILE A 122 0.18 -20.28 -11.05
CA ILE A 122 -0.78 -19.28 -10.56
C ILE A 122 -2.09 -19.95 -10.15
N ASP A 123 -2.58 -20.93 -10.91
CA ASP A 123 -3.84 -21.63 -10.61
C ASP A 123 -3.79 -22.43 -9.30
N THR A 124 -2.59 -22.82 -8.87
CA THR A 124 -2.37 -23.43 -7.53
C THR A 124 -2.46 -22.40 -6.40
N LEU A 125 -2.21 -21.12 -6.68
CA LEU A 125 -2.40 -20.01 -5.74
C LEU A 125 -3.89 -19.59 -5.77
N ARG A 126 -4.75 -20.39 -5.14
CA ARG A 126 -6.17 -20.02 -4.95
C ARG A 126 -6.23 -18.89 -3.91
N VAL A 127 -6.09 -17.65 -4.36
CA VAL A 127 -6.39 -16.49 -3.52
C VAL A 127 -7.91 -16.36 -3.46
N THR A 128 -8.51 -16.84 -2.38
CA THR A 128 -9.91 -16.54 -2.08
C THR A 128 -9.89 -15.31 -1.17
N ALA A 129 -10.29 -14.17 -1.69
CA ALA A 129 -10.54 -13.02 -0.84
C ALA A 129 -11.80 -13.32 -0.02
N VAL A 130 -11.62 -13.55 1.27
CA VAL A 130 -12.74 -13.65 2.19
C VAL A 130 -13.17 -12.22 2.53
N GLU A 131 -14.16 -11.72 1.80
CA GLU A 131 -14.79 -10.45 2.13
C GLU A 131 -15.60 -10.65 3.43
N SER A 132 -15.26 -9.89 4.45
CA SER A 132 -16.14 -9.78 5.62
C SER A 132 -17.51 -9.24 5.15
N PRO A 133 -18.63 -9.73 5.68
CA PRO A 133 -19.96 -9.15 5.37
C PRO A 133 -20.01 -7.63 5.55
N ALA A 134 -19.21 -7.09 6.48
CA ALA A 134 -19.04 -5.65 6.68
C ALA A 134 -18.31 -4.95 5.52
N SER A 135 -17.43 -5.63 4.79
CA SER A 135 -16.69 -5.06 3.65
C SER A 135 -17.55 -4.91 2.39
N ARG A 136 -18.65 -5.66 2.25
CA ARG A 136 -19.55 -5.57 1.08
C ARG A 136 -20.34 -4.28 1.02
N SER A 137 -20.56 -3.63 2.15
CA SER A 137 -21.27 -2.34 2.26
C SER A 137 -20.34 -1.14 2.34
N GLU A 138 -19.02 -1.33 2.22
CA GLU A 138 -18.08 -0.23 2.30
C GLU A 138 -18.00 0.53 0.97
N PRO A 139 -18.11 1.88 1.01
CA PRO A 139 -17.97 2.69 -0.19
C PRO A 139 -16.56 2.54 -0.77
N ARG A 140 -16.49 2.18 -2.05
CA ARG A 140 -15.25 2.10 -2.81
C ARG A 140 -14.82 3.49 -3.25
N VAL A 141 -13.52 3.69 -3.35
CA VAL A 141 -12.96 4.95 -3.89
C VAL A 141 -12.95 4.85 -5.40
N ASP A 142 -13.38 5.90 -6.07
CA ASP A 142 -13.24 6.02 -7.52
C ASP A 142 -11.75 6.10 -7.89
N GLY A 143 -11.32 5.34 -8.91
CA GLY A 143 -9.95 5.33 -9.39
C GLY A 143 -9.46 6.70 -9.86
N ASP A 144 -10.34 7.50 -10.49
CA ASP A 144 -10.02 8.87 -10.93
C ASP A 144 -9.77 9.79 -9.74
N VAL A 145 -10.48 9.59 -8.63
CA VAL A 145 -10.22 10.31 -7.37
C VAL A 145 -8.84 9.95 -6.84
N LEU A 146 -8.46 8.68 -6.79
CA LEU A 146 -7.14 8.27 -6.32
C LEU A 146 -6.02 8.83 -7.19
N LEU A 147 -6.19 8.83 -8.51
CA LEU A 147 -5.24 9.42 -9.45
C LEU A 147 -5.10 10.93 -9.22
N ALA A 148 -6.22 11.65 -9.07
CA ALA A 148 -6.20 13.08 -8.79
C ALA A 148 -5.52 13.41 -7.45
N LEU A 149 -5.79 12.63 -6.38
CA LEU A 149 -5.13 12.78 -5.10
C LEU A 149 -3.63 12.49 -5.20
N GLY A 150 -3.25 11.40 -5.88
CA GLY A 150 -1.85 11.05 -6.11
C GLY A 150 -1.09 12.11 -6.91
N ALA A 151 -1.72 12.67 -7.96
CA ALA A 151 -1.14 13.75 -8.74
C ALA A 151 -0.92 15.03 -7.90
N ALA A 152 -1.88 15.41 -7.06
CA ALA A 152 -1.76 16.57 -6.17
C ALA A 152 -0.64 16.38 -5.12
N VAL A 153 -0.51 15.18 -4.53
CA VAL A 153 0.59 14.83 -3.63
C VAL A 153 1.94 14.94 -4.35
N HIS A 154 2.05 14.36 -5.55
CA HIS A 154 3.29 14.36 -6.32
C HIS A 154 3.70 15.78 -6.74
N ALA A 155 2.75 16.57 -7.24
CA ALA A 155 2.99 17.95 -7.68
C ALA A 155 3.18 18.93 -6.51
N ARG A 156 2.84 18.52 -5.28
CA ARG A 156 2.83 19.36 -4.08
C ARG A 156 1.94 20.59 -4.27
N GLU A 157 0.76 20.37 -4.81
CA GLU A 157 -0.20 21.44 -5.07
C GLU A 157 -1.34 21.40 -4.04
N VAL A 158 -1.76 22.57 -3.59
CA VAL A 158 -2.91 22.68 -2.68
C VAL A 158 -4.14 22.07 -3.32
N LEU A 159 -4.71 21.08 -2.68
CA LEU A 159 -5.94 20.43 -3.12
C LEU A 159 -7.16 21.20 -2.59
N ARG A 160 -8.11 21.49 -3.49
CA ARG A 160 -9.46 21.96 -3.16
C ARG A 160 -10.41 20.80 -3.36
N PHE A 161 -11.27 20.56 -2.40
CA PHE A 161 -12.21 19.45 -2.48
C PHE A 161 -13.45 19.69 -1.63
N ASP A 162 -14.53 19.01 -1.97
CA ASP A 162 -15.68 18.89 -1.11
C ASP A 162 -15.50 17.63 -0.24
N TYR A 163 -15.74 17.77 1.06
CA TYR A 163 -15.66 16.69 2.04
C TYR A 163 -16.93 16.68 2.88
N ALA A 164 -17.80 15.69 2.67
CA ALA A 164 -19.18 15.74 3.12
C ALA A 164 -19.85 17.06 2.65
N ASP A 165 -20.39 17.85 3.54
CA ASP A 165 -21.10 19.09 3.21
C ASP A 165 -20.22 20.35 3.28
N ALA A 166 -18.89 20.20 3.37
CA ALA A 166 -17.98 21.33 3.57
C ALA A 166 -16.88 21.38 2.50
N ARG A 167 -16.63 22.59 1.99
CA ARG A 167 -15.46 22.88 1.16
C ARG A 167 -14.20 22.87 2.01
N ARG A 168 -13.12 22.30 1.48
CA ARG A 168 -11.82 22.19 2.14
C ARG A 168 -10.70 22.60 1.20
N ARG A 169 -9.63 23.11 1.82
CA ARG A 169 -8.34 23.35 1.17
C ARG A 169 -7.27 22.73 2.03
N ALA A 170 -6.47 21.87 1.43
CA ALA A 170 -5.41 21.20 2.16
C ALA A 170 -4.14 21.03 1.33
N GLU A 171 -3.00 20.95 1.98
CA GLU A 171 -1.71 20.58 1.42
C GLU A 171 -1.58 19.06 1.52
N PRO A 172 -1.77 18.31 0.41
CA PRO A 172 -1.72 16.85 0.44
C PRO A 172 -0.28 16.35 0.54
N HIS A 173 0.01 15.48 1.53
CA HIS A 173 1.36 14.97 1.75
C HIS A 173 1.49 13.48 1.46
N HIS A 174 0.55 12.66 1.92
CA HIS A 174 0.62 11.21 1.73
C HIS A 174 -0.77 10.63 1.41
N LEU A 175 -0.77 9.64 0.51
CA LEU A 175 -1.91 8.78 0.26
C LEU A 175 -1.59 7.40 0.87
N VAL A 176 -2.43 6.93 1.79
CA VAL A 176 -2.16 5.73 2.58
C VAL A 176 -3.37 4.81 2.61
N THR A 177 -3.11 3.51 2.85
CA THR A 177 -4.16 2.52 3.08
C THR A 177 -4.16 2.09 4.54
N TRP A 178 -5.35 2.00 5.16
CA TRP A 178 -5.53 1.51 6.51
C TRP A 178 -6.80 0.65 6.60
N HIS A 179 -6.65 -0.59 7.01
CA HIS A 179 -7.75 -1.57 7.04
C HIS A 179 -8.58 -1.64 5.75
N GLY A 180 -7.89 -1.65 4.58
CA GLY A 180 -8.54 -1.74 3.28
C GLY A 180 -9.17 -0.43 2.77
N ARG A 181 -9.04 0.68 3.49
CA ARG A 181 -9.54 1.99 3.08
C ARG A 181 -8.42 2.95 2.75
N TRP A 182 -8.66 3.82 1.79
CA TRP A 182 -7.74 4.86 1.38
C TRP A 182 -7.95 6.16 2.16
N TYR A 183 -6.85 6.77 2.56
CA TYR A 183 -6.84 8.03 3.30
C TYR A 183 -5.80 8.98 2.74
N LEU A 184 -6.16 10.26 2.69
CA LEU A 184 -5.25 11.36 2.40
C LEU A 184 -4.79 11.98 3.72
N VAL A 185 -3.48 11.95 3.98
CA VAL A 185 -2.85 12.72 5.06
C VAL A 185 -2.48 14.08 4.50
N ALA A 186 -3.04 15.13 5.07
CA ALA A 186 -2.87 16.49 4.59
C ALA A 186 -2.92 17.52 5.72
N TRP A 187 -2.27 18.66 5.50
CA TRP A 187 -2.40 19.83 6.34
C TRP A 187 -3.65 20.63 5.91
N ASP A 188 -4.65 20.68 6.77
CA ASP A 188 -5.89 21.44 6.54
C ASP A 188 -5.63 22.95 6.73
N LEU A 189 -5.64 23.71 5.63
CA LEU A 189 -5.37 25.15 5.64
C LEU A 189 -6.44 25.96 6.37
N ASP A 190 -7.67 25.46 6.43
CA ASP A 190 -8.79 26.16 7.05
C ASP A 190 -8.81 25.95 8.59
N ARG A 191 -8.07 24.91 9.07
CA ARG A 191 -7.99 24.58 10.49
C ARG A 191 -6.59 24.69 11.07
N ALA A 192 -5.58 24.91 10.22
CA ALA A 192 -4.17 24.96 10.58
C ALA A 192 -3.73 23.73 11.39
N ASP A 193 -4.14 22.51 10.92
CA ASP A 193 -3.86 21.25 11.62
C ASP A 193 -3.70 20.10 10.62
N TRP A 194 -2.92 19.10 11.02
CA TRP A 194 -2.81 17.83 10.30
C TRP A 194 -4.10 17.02 10.37
N ARG A 195 -4.58 16.54 9.24
CA ARG A 195 -5.80 15.75 9.16
C ARG A 195 -5.65 14.55 8.24
N THR A 196 -6.46 13.55 8.56
CA THR A 196 -6.61 12.33 7.75
C THR A 196 -8.02 12.34 7.18
N PHE A 197 -8.12 12.44 5.86
CA PHE A 197 -9.39 12.45 5.13
C PHE A 197 -9.61 11.09 4.45
N ARG A 198 -10.79 10.52 4.59
CA ARG A 198 -11.17 9.31 3.83
C ARG A 198 -11.31 9.67 2.36
N ALA A 199 -10.59 8.94 1.49
CA ALA A 199 -10.57 9.24 0.05
C ALA A 199 -11.94 9.04 -0.62
N ASP A 200 -12.74 8.06 -0.15
CA ASP A 200 -14.11 7.81 -0.65
C ASP A 200 -15.12 8.92 -0.35
N ARG A 201 -14.74 9.89 0.49
CA ARG A 201 -15.55 11.07 0.81
C ARG A 201 -15.02 12.36 0.22
N ILE A 202 -13.96 12.28 -0.56
CA ILE A 202 -13.33 13.43 -1.22
C ILE A 202 -13.89 13.56 -2.63
N SER A 203 -14.40 14.74 -2.98
CA SER A 203 -14.67 15.13 -4.35
C SER A 203 -13.67 16.21 -4.75
N PRO A 204 -12.58 15.85 -5.49
CA PRO A 204 -11.57 16.80 -5.90
C PRO A 204 -12.16 17.89 -6.80
N ARG A 205 -11.67 19.12 -6.66
CA ARG A 205 -12.05 20.27 -7.49
C ARG A 205 -10.86 20.74 -8.33
N THR A 206 -11.11 21.00 -9.59
CA THR A 206 -10.15 21.63 -10.50
C THR A 206 -10.44 23.13 -10.67
N PRO A 207 -9.42 23.95 -10.95
CA PRO A 207 -8.00 23.62 -10.89
C PRO A 207 -7.49 23.45 -9.45
N THR A 208 -6.35 22.78 -9.27
CA THR A 208 -5.60 22.76 -8.03
C THR A 208 -5.12 24.17 -7.64
N GLY A 209 -4.67 24.34 -6.39
CA GLY A 209 -4.10 25.59 -5.92
C GLY A 209 -2.59 25.70 -6.18
N PRO A 210 -1.92 26.69 -5.57
CA PRO A 210 -0.49 26.88 -5.73
C PRO A 210 0.31 25.74 -5.12
N ARG A 211 1.57 25.62 -5.53
CA ARG A 211 2.52 24.68 -4.91
C ARG A 211 2.86 25.12 -3.49
N PHE A 212 3.05 24.14 -2.62
CA PHE A 212 3.42 24.35 -1.22
C PHE A 212 4.77 23.69 -0.90
N THR A 213 5.43 24.17 0.15
CA THR A 213 6.61 23.52 0.74
C THR A 213 6.14 22.42 1.71
N PRO A 214 6.63 21.18 1.57
CA PRO A 214 6.25 20.11 2.47
C PRO A 214 6.49 20.45 3.94
N ARG A 215 5.54 20.08 4.79
CA ARG A 215 5.64 20.19 6.23
C ARG A 215 6.09 18.87 6.83
N GLU A 216 6.86 18.94 7.90
CA GLU A 216 7.20 17.77 8.68
C GLU A 216 5.99 17.29 9.49
N LEU A 217 5.82 15.97 9.54
CA LEU A 217 4.82 15.36 10.40
C LEU A 217 5.26 15.52 11.88
N PRO A 218 4.30 15.61 12.82
CA PRO A 218 4.63 15.71 14.26
C PRO A 218 5.21 14.41 14.84
N VAL A 219 5.33 13.36 14.03
CA VAL A 219 5.86 12.02 14.39
C VAL A 219 6.84 11.54 13.32
N PRO A 220 7.74 10.59 13.65
CA PRO A 220 8.87 10.22 12.76
C PRO A 220 8.47 9.71 11.38
N ASP A 221 7.31 9.07 11.23
CA ASP A 221 6.87 8.53 9.95
C ASP A 221 5.34 8.58 9.79
N VAL A 222 4.90 8.42 8.54
CA VAL A 222 3.48 8.46 8.18
C VAL A 222 2.67 7.30 8.75
N ALA A 223 3.28 6.12 8.94
CA ALA A 223 2.57 4.97 9.50
C ALA A 223 2.28 5.20 10.99
N ALA A 224 3.26 5.71 11.73
CA ALA A 224 3.09 6.13 13.12
C ALA A 224 2.03 7.24 13.24
N PHE A 225 2.04 8.22 12.32
CA PHE A 225 1.03 9.29 12.30
C PHE A 225 -0.39 8.74 12.08
N VAL A 226 -0.56 7.90 11.08
CA VAL A 226 -1.87 7.31 10.76
C VAL A 226 -2.35 6.42 11.90
N ALA A 227 -1.48 5.56 12.42
CA ALA A 227 -1.80 4.71 13.55
C ALA A 227 -2.20 5.54 14.78
N SER A 228 -1.48 6.62 15.11
CA SER A 228 -1.81 7.50 16.23
C SER A 228 -3.16 8.17 16.05
N ARG A 229 -3.45 8.72 14.86
CA ARG A 229 -4.73 9.38 14.56
C ARG A 229 -5.92 8.42 14.66
N PHE A 230 -5.77 7.18 14.19
CA PHE A 230 -6.83 6.17 14.31
C PHE A 230 -6.92 5.54 15.71
N ARG A 231 -5.84 5.62 16.50
CA ARG A 231 -5.82 5.23 17.90
C ARG A 231 -6.27 6.35 18.86
N GLY A 232 -6.48 7.60 18.34
CA GLY A 232 -6.83 8.77 19.15
C GLY A 232 -5.74 9.19 20.10
N ALA A 233 -4.54 8.84 19.74
CA ALA A 233 -3.40 9.23 20.52
C ALA A 233 -3.20 10.74 20.42
N SER A 234 -2.74 11.33 21.51
CA SER A 234 -2.08 12.63 21.54
C SER A 234 -0.87 12.63 20.59
N GLU A 235 -0.24 13.75 20.40
CA GLU A 235 0.94 13.94 19.53
C GLU A 235 2.07 12.91 19.75
N SER A 236 2.09 12.19 20.89
CA SER A 236 3.06 11.13 21.21
C SER A 236 2.81 9.78 20.55
N GLY A 237 1.68 9.57 19.89
CA GLY A 237 1.32 8.25 19.29
C GLY A 237 0.85 7.21 20.32
N GLU A 238 0.77 7.56 21.60
CA GLU A 238 0.34 6.67 22.69
C GLU A 238 -1.19 6.68 22.85
N TRP A 239 -1.74 5.55 23.28
CA TRP A 239 -3.15 5.46 23.60
C TRP A 239 -3.53 6.37 24.78
N PRO A 240 -4.65 7.11 24.71
CA PRO A 240 -5.10 7.96 25.81
C PRO A 240 -5.41 7.15 27.09
N CYS A 241 -5.83 5.89 26.91
CA CYS A 241 -6.05 4.95 28.01
C CYS A 241 -5.20 3.71 27.75
N ARG A 242 -4.17 3.47 28.57
CA ARG A 242 -3.32 2.30 28.52
C ARG A 242 -3.41 1.56 29.84
N GLY A 243 -3.68 0.26 29.79
CA GLY A 243 -3.84 -0.56 30.98
C GLY A 243 -3.09 -1.88 30.89
N GLU A 244 -2.77 -2.40 32.05
CA GLU A 244 -2.05 -3.64 32.25
C GLU A 244 -2.92 -4.59 33.08
N VAL A 245 -3.07 -5.82 32.57
CA VAL A 245 -3.79 -6.90 33.23
C VAL A 245 -3.03 -8.20 33.17
N VAL A 246 -3.31 -9.09 34.10
CA VAL A 246 -2.94 -10.49 34.00
C VAL A 246 -4.19 -11.29 33.67
N LEU A 247 -4.07 -12.19 32.72
CA LEU A 247 -5.13 -13.07 32.23
C LEU A 247 -4.74 -14.51 32.55
N ASP A 248 -5.70 -15.30 33.02
CA ASP A 248 -5.53 -16.74 33.21
C ASP A 248 -5.77 -17.47 31.88
N LEU A 249 -4.90 -17.19 30.90
CA LEU A 249 -4.87 -17.76 29.57
C LEU A 249 -3.43 -17.86 29.05
N PRO A 250 -3.13 -18.87 28.19
CA PRO A 250 -1.87 -18.96 27.49
C PRO A 250 -1.57 -17.72 26.65
N ALA A 251 -0.33 -17.24 26.67
CA ALA A 251 0.10 -16.07 25.87
C ALA A 251 -0.16 -16.25 24.36
N ALA A 252 0.00 -17.46 23.83
CA ALA A 252 -0.27 -17.78 22.44
C ALA A 252 -1.74 -17.53 22.05
N THR A 253 -2.69 -17.88 22.93
CA THR A 253 -4.12 -17.65 22.72
C THR A 253 -4.43 -16.16 22.65
N VAL A 254 -3.89 -15.37 23.59
CA VAL A 254 -4.13 -13.92 23.67
C VAL A 254 -3.46 -13.20 22.49
N SER A 255 -2.23 -13.56 22.14
CA SER A 255 -1.47 -12.94 21.04
C SER A 255 -2.17 -13.06 19.68
N HIS A 256 -2.92 -14.14 19.47
CA HIS A 256 -3.70 -14.34 18.22
C HIS A 256 -4.74 -13.24 18.00
N TYR A 257 -5.32 -12.71 19.06
CA TYR A 257 -6.38 -11.69 19.00
C TYR A 257 -5.90 -10.26 19.28
N VAL A 258 -4.67 -10.09 19.75
CA VAL A 258 -4.10 -8.79 20.10
C VAL A 258 -3.09 -8.36 19.05
N ARG A 259 -3.48 -7.37 18.23
CA ARG A 259 -2.60 -6.83 17.17
C ARG A 259 -1.73 -5.66 17.64
N ASP A 260 -2.21 -4.89 18.61
CA ASP A 260 -1.64 -3.60 19.02
C ASP A 260 -1.30 -3.55 20.52
N GLY A 261 -1.10 -4.70 21.15
CA GLY A 261 -0.74 -4.82 22.56
C GLY A 261 0.56 -5.60 22.77
N VAL A 262 1.05 -5.59 23.98
CA VAL A 262 2.19 -6.41 24.41
C VAL A 262 1.65 -7.56 25.24
N VAL A 263 1.98 -8.78 24.83
CA VAL A 263 1.63 -10.01 25.55
C VAL A 263 2.92 -10.64 26.04
N GLU A 264 3.03 -10.87 27.34
CA GLU A 264 4.18 -11.49 27.99
C GLU A 264 3.72 -12.77 28.70
N GLU A 265 4.40 -13.87 28.47
CA GLU A 265 4.13 -15.14 29.11
C GLU A 265 4.59 -15.11 30.57
N LEU A 266 3.70 -15.42 31.52
CA LEU A 266 4.00 -15.55 32.95
C LEU A 266 3.99 -17.02 33.40
N GLY A 267 3.48 -17.93 32.57
CA GLY A 267 3.36 -19.36 32.81
C GLY A 267 2.53 -20.02 31.72
N PRO A 268 2.38 -21.36 31.75
CA PRO A 268 1.71 -22.10 30.68
C PRO A 268 0.26 -21.65 30.43
N ASP A 269 -0.47 -21.24 31.46
CA ASP A 269 -1.87 -20.84 31.40
C ASP A 269 -2.07 -19.39 31.90
N ARG A 270 -1.03 -18.57 31.91
CA ARG A 270 -1.09 -17.22 32.45
C ARG A 270 -0.22 -16.25 31.65
N CYS A 271 -0.78 -15.09 31.31
CA CYS A 271 -0.02 -14.05 30.61
C CYS A 271 -0.34 -12.65 31.12
N ARG A 272 0.60 -11.75 30.90
CA ARG A 272 0.45 -10.31 31.10
C ARG A 272 0.07 -9.67 29.79
N LEU A 273 -0.99 -8.86 29.77
CA LEU A 273 -1.42 -8.10 28.62
C LEU A 273 -1.35 -6.61 28.91
N VAL A 274 -0.61 -5.86 28.08
CA VAL A 274 -0.63 -4.40 28.06
C VAL A 274 -1.35 -3.97 26.79
N LEU A 275 -2.46 -3.27 26.93
CA LEU A 275 -3.32 -2.86 25.81
C LEU A 275 -3.74 -1.40 25.97
N GLY A 276 -4.01 -0.73 24.87
CA GLY A 276 -4.51 0.63 24.84
C GLY A 276 -5.87 0.77 24.18
N SER A 277 -6.60 1.84 24.49
CA SER A 277 -7.89 2.17 23.89
C SER A 277 -8.21 3.68 23.99
N TRP A 278 -9.28 4.10 23.30
CA TRP A 278 -9.83 5.46 23.31
C TRP A 278 -10.46 5.86 24.63
N SER A 279 -10.95 4.89 25.38
CA SER A 279 -11.62 5.08 26.65
C SER A 279 -11.39 3.91 27.56
N TRP A 280 -11.42 4.14 28.86
CA TRP A 280 -11.29 3.11 29.88
C TRP A 280 -12.38 2.04 29.76
N ALA A 281 -13.62 2.44 29.49
CA ALA A 281 -14.72 1.51 29.25
C ALA A 281 -14.50 0.66 28.00
N GLY A 282 -14.00 1.25 26.93
CA GLY A 282 -13.64 0.53 25.69
C GLY A 282 -12.48 -0.46 25.93
N LEU A 283 -11.49 -0.06 26.72
CA LEU A 283 -10.37 -0.92 27.08
C LEU A 283 -10.84 -2.13 27.90
N ALA A 284 -11.62 -1.88 28.96
CA ALA A 284 -12.17 -2.95 29.79
C ALA A 284 -13.05 -3.91 29.00
N ALA A 285 -13.91 -3.41 28.09
CA ALA A 285 -14.72 -4.24 27.19
C ALA A 285 -13.87 -5.08 26.23
N SER A 286 -12.80 -4.50 25.68
CA SER A 286 -11.86 -5.21 24.79
C SER A 286 -11.10 -6.33 25.50
N ILE A 287 -10.75 -6.14 26.75
CA ILE A 287 -10.12 -7.15 27.59
C ILE A 287 -11.13 -8.23 28.02
N GLY A 288 -12.35 -7.83 28.39
CA GLY A 288 -13.42 -8.74 28.83
C GLY A 288 -13.87 -9.76 27.78
N ARG A 289 -13.49 -9.58 26.50
CA ARG A 289 -13.82 -10.57 25.43
C ARG A 289 -13.04 -11.88 25.54
N PHE A 290 -11.99 -11.94 26.36
CA PHE A 290 -11.12 -13.12 26.43
C PHE A 290 -11.73 -14.28 27.25
N ASP A 291 -12.90 -14.10 27.87
CA ASP A 291 -13.60 -15.14 28.62
C ASP A 291 -12.68 -15.86 29.64
N ALA A 292 -11.97 -15.08 30.45
CA ALA A 292 -11.02 -15.56 31.44
C ALA A 292 -11.03 -14.65 32.66
N ASP A 293 -10.48 -15.15 33.77
CA ASP A 293 -10.27 -14.33 34.95
C ASP A 293 -9.23 -13.24 34.67
N ILE A 294 -9.52 -12.02 35.13
CA ILE A 294 -8.75 -10.81 34.86
C ILE A 294 -8.28 -10.20 36.17
N GLU A 295 -6.98 -10.08 36.32
CA GLU A 295 -6.37 -9.31 37.41
C GLU A 295 -5.87 -7.98 36.85
N VAL A 296 -6.43 -6.84 37.30
CA VAL A 296 -6.00 -5.51 36.88
C VAL A 296 -4.74 -5.11 37.67
N VAL A 297 -3.61 -5.05 36.97
CA VAL A 297 -2.35 -4.55 37.53
C VAL A 297 -2.40 -3.03 37.63
N GLY A 298 -2.82 -2.35 36.60
CA GLY A 298 -2.95 -0.91 36.60
C GLY A 298 -3.44 -0.33 35.26
N PRO A 299 -3.76 0.94 35.23
CA PRO A 299 -3.92 1.88 36.34
C PRO A 299 -5.30 1.75 37.04
N PRO A 300 -5.56 2.49 38.13
CA PRO A 300 -6.83 2.38 38.86
C PRO A 300 -8.06 2.70 38.06
N GLU A 301 -7.96 3.59 37.07
CA GLU A 301 -9.06 3.97 36.16
C GLU A 301 -9.56 2.77 35.34
N LEU A 302 -8.69 1.82 35.02
CA LEU A 302 -9.11 0.57 34.35
C LEU A 302 -9.95 -0.29 35.28
N ARG A 303 -9.60 -0.37 36.56
CA ARG A 303 -10.39 -1.11 37.58
C ARG A 303 -11.78 -0.48 37.77
N GLU A 304 -11.84 0.85 37.81
CA GLU A 304 -13.11 1.57 37.86
C GLU A 304 -13.97 1.30 36.61
N ALA A 305 -13.35 1.25 35.43
CA ALA A 305 -14.04 0.93 34.18
C ALA A 305 -14.66 -0.48 34.19
N PHE A 306 -13.94 -1.48 34.71
CA PHE A 306 -14.50 -2.81 34.91
C PHE A 306 -15.70 -2.80 35.88
N ALA A 307 -15.62 -2.06 36.96
CA ALA A 307 -16.74 -1.91 37.91
C ALA A 307 -17.95 -1.24 37.28
N VAL A 308 -17.74 -0.24 36.38
CA VAL A 308 -18.83 0.38 35.60
C VAL A 308 -19.47 -0.61 34.65
N LEU A 309 -18.68 -1.38 33.91
CA LEU A 309 -19.19 -2.40 32.97
C LEU A 309 -19.95 -3.51 33.69
N ALA A 310 -19.44 -4.00 34.82
CA ALA A 310 -20.12 -5.00 35.64
C ALA A 310 -21.54 -4.54 36.04
N ARG A 311 -21.69 -3.29 36.50
CA ARG A 311 -23.01 -2.72 36.81
C ARG A 311 -23.93 -2.63 35.58
N ARG A 312 -23.38 -2.27 34.42
CA ARG A 312 -24.17 -2.18 33.15
C ARG A 312 -24.61 -3.56 32.70
N TYR A 313 -23.75 -4.56 32.74
CA TYR A 313 -24.08 -5.93 32.38
C TYR A 313 -25.09 -6.57 33.36
N ALA A 314 -24.94 -6.36 34.66
CA ALA A 314 -25.91 -6.78 35.65
C ALA A 314 -27.30 -6.15 35.45
N LYS A 315 -27.37 -4.90 34.94
CA LYS A 315 -28.62 -4.26 34.56
C LYS A 315 -29.24 -4.86 33.29
N ALA A 316 -28.39 -5.19 32.30
CA ALA A 316 -28.83 -5.77 31.02
C ALA A 316 -29.28 -7.25 31.16
N ALA A 317 -28.86 -7.95 32.21
CA ALA A 317 -29.22 -9.33 32.51
C ALA A 317 -30.54 -9.48 33.32
N ARG A 318 -31.22 -8.39 33.63
CA ARG A 318 -32.54 -8.34 34.28
C ARG A 318 -33.62 -8.16 33.26
#